data_d3bc588569766eb43b4f047973697332
#
_entry.id   d3bc588569766eb43b4f047973697332
#
_cell.length_a   1.000
_cell.length_b   1.000
_cell.length_c   1.000
_cell.angle_alpha   90.00
_cell.angle_beta   90.00
_cell.angle_gamma   90.00
#
_symmetry.space_group_name_H-M   'P 1'
#
loop_
_entity.id
_entity.type
_entity.pdbx_description
1 polymer ?
#
loop_
_entity_poly.entity_id
_entity_poly.type
_entity_poly.pdbx_seq_one_letter_code
_entity_poly.pdbx_strand_id
1 'polypeptide(L)'
;LEHLLSFSDSTITVADVHLALGTIGNDRLTEIAGQIIANQTAAVLEAFDQACREGIDSNQLIEQLLGYFRDVMAAIVGCDASLMRHSDKDQFDGILAHGGQLGLESTIAMLEILTEAMGKMSASPHVRTIAETALVRLSSLEKLDSLESWLKRPASGLTQESAPPTPAPPTPAPP
;
A
#
# COMPACT_ATOMS: atom_id res chain seq x y z
N LEU A 1 -18.44 26.84 4.47
CA LEU A 1 -18.08 27.87 3.48
C LEU A 1 -17.72 29.20 4.15
N GLU A 2 -18.46 29.65 5.17
CA GLU A 2 -18.20 30.92 5.86
C GLU A 2 -16.85 30.93 6.61
N HIS A 3 -16.40 29.77 7.15
CA HIS A 3 -15.08 29.63 7.77
C HIS A 3 -13.93 29.75 6.76
N LEU A 4 -14.11 29.33 5.51
CA LEU A 4 -13.10 29.42 4.44
C LEU A 4 -12.91 30.88 3.98
N LEU A 5 -14.00 31.66 3.96
CA LEU A 5 -13.98 33.07 3.56
C LEU A 5 -13.25 33.97 4.58
N SER A 6 -13.08 33.52 5.83
CA SER A 6 -12.39 34.28 6.87
C SER A 6 -10.86 34.15 6.84
N PHE A 7 -10.31 33.22 6.04
CA PHE A 7 -8.88 32.89 6.01
C PHE A 7 -8.13 33.35 4.75
N SER A 8 -8.78 33.84 3.70
CA SER A 8 -8.07 34.30 2.50
C SER A 8 -8.63 35.60 1.92
N ASP A 9 -7.77 36.58 1.80
CA ASP A 9 -7.95 37.81 1.02
C ASP A 9 -7.77 37.56 -0.51
N SER A 10 -7.65 36.33 -0.94
CA SER A 10 -7.38 35.91 -2.35
C SER A 10 -7.99 34.54 -2.66
N THR A 11 -8.28 34.29 -3.89
CA THR A 11 -8.89 33.10 -4.52
C THR A 11 -8.73 31.80 -3.72
N ILE A 12 -9.82 31.20 -3.25
CA ILE A 12 -9.84 29.88 -2.58
C ILE A 12 -9.35 28.85 -3.58
N THR A 13 -8.30 28.13 -3.25
CA THR A 13 -7.76 27.03 -4.06
C THR A 13 -8.35 25.68 -3.63
N VAL A 14 -8.26 24.67 -4.51
CA VAL A 14 -8.66 23.29 -4.18
C VAL A 14 -7.87 22.76 -2.98
N ALA A 15 -6.60 23.15 -2.85
CA ALA A 15 -5.75 22.78 -1.71
C ALA A 15 -6.31 23.37 -0.38
N ASP A 16 -6.80 24.61 -0.38
CA ASP A 16 -7.40 25.23 0.81
C ASP A 16 -8.68 24.49 1.24
N VAL A 17 -9.45 24.00 0.26
CA VAL A 17 -10.66 23.20 0.53
C VAL A 17 -10.28 21.86 1.16
N HIS A 18 -9.28 21.15 0.61
CA HIS A 18 -8.78 19.90 1.19
C HIS A 18 -8.28 20.09 2.62
N LEU A 19 -7.49 21.15 2.84
CA LEU A 19 -6.97 21.47 4.17
C LEU A 19 -8.11 21.76 5.16
N ALA A 20 -9.11 22.52 4.76
CA ALA A 20 -10.25 22.85 5.63
C ALA A 20 -11.14 21.63 5.96
N LEU A 21 -11.17 20.64 5.08
CA LEU A 21 -11.88 19.37 5.28
C LEU A 21 -11.01 18.32 5.98
N GLY A 22 -9.72 18.58 6.21
CA GLY A 22 -8.77 17.62 6.77
C GLY A 22 -8.48 16.43 5.83
N THR A 23 -8.74 16.61 4.51
CA THR A 23 -8.56 15.57 3.48
C THR A 23 -7.27 15.80 2.69
N ILE A 24 -6.71 14.74 2.14
CA ILE A 24 -5.58 14.81 1.22
C ILE A 24 -6.07 14.89 -0.23
N GLY A 25 -5.34 15.63 -1.08
CA GLY A 25 -5.64 15.67 -2.52
C GLY A 25 -5.36 14.32 -3.20
N ASN A 26 -6.09 14.03 -4.29
CA ASN A 26 -6.04 12.75 -4.99
C ASN A 26 -4.64 12.39 -5.50
N ASP A 27 -3.85 13.35 -5.98
CA ASP A 27 -2.48 13.09 -6.48
C ASP A 27 -1.57 12.59 -5.36
N ARG A 28 -1.64 13.23 -4.19
CA ARG A 28 -0.85 12.84 -3.03
C ARG A 28 -1.31 11.51 -2.43
N LEU A 29 -2.63 11.24 -2.46
CA LEU A 29 -3.19 9.95 -2.05
C LEU A 29 -2.66 8.84 -2.95
N THR A 30 -2.64 9.06 -4.26
CA THR A 30 -2.10 8.12 -5.27
C THR A 30 -0.60 7.89 -5.06
N GLU A 31 0.16 8.93 -4.73
CA GLU A 31 1.58 8.82 -4.41
C GLU A 31 1.82 7.94 -3.18
N ILE A 32 1.10 8.19 -2.07
CA ILE A 32 1.19 7.37 -0.85
C ILE A 32 0.81 5.92 -1.14
N ALA A 33 -0.26 5.70 -1.91
CA ALA A 33 -0.67 4.36 -2.32
C ALA A 33 0.42 3.66 -3.14
N GLY A 34 1.06 4.37 -4.09
CA GLY A 34 2.19 3.88 -4.86
C GLY A 34 3.39 3.50 -3.99
N GLN A 35 3.74 4.31 -2.98
CA GLN A 35 4.80 4.01 -2.02
C GLN A 35 4.48 2.76 -1.17
N ILE A 36 3.20 2.58 -0.77
CA ILE A 36 2.74 1.37 -0.07
C ILE A 36 2.95 0.14 -0.96
N ILE A 37 2.52 0.19 -2.22
CA ILE A 37 2.62 -0.89 -3.20
C ILE A 37 4.08 -1.24 -3.50
N ALA A 38 4.96 -0.22 -3.50
CA ALA A 38 6.39 -0.38 -3.68
C ALA A 38 7.14 -0.85 -2.42
N ASN A 39 6.43 -1.11 -1.30
CA ASN A 39 7.00 -1.50 0.00
C ASN A 39 8.02 -0.48 0.56
N GLN A 40 7.82 0.80 0.29
CA GLN A 40 8.68 1.90 0.75
C GLN A 40 8.24 2.42 2.12
N THR A 41 8.29 1.57 3.14
CA THR A 41 7.73 1.83 4.48
C THR A 41 8.19 3.16 5.10
N ALA A 42 9.48 3.50 4.97
CA ALA A 42 10.01 4.77 5.49
C ALA A 42 9.37 5.98 4.79
N ALA A 43 9.29 5.96 3.45
CA ALA A 43 8.68 7.03 2.66
C ALA A 43 7.19 7.21 3.00
N VAL A 44 6.46 6.10 3.19
CA VAL A 44 5.04 6.12 3.61
C VAL A 44 4.87 6.82 4.96
N LEU A 45 5.71 6.49 5.95
CA LEU A 45 5.65 7.12 7.27
C LEU A 45 6.04 8.61 7.23
N GLU A 46 7.03 8.98 6.42
CA GLU A 46 7.43 10.38 6.19
C GLU A 46 6.29 11.17 5.54
N ALA A 47 5.66 10.62 4.49
CA ALA A 47 4.54 11.25 3.81
C ALA A 47 3.32 11.41 4.75
N PHE A 48 3.05 10.41 5.59
CA PHE A 48 2.02 10.47 6.62
C PHE A 48 2.30 11.55 7.66
N ASP A 49 3.52 11.60 8.20
CA ASP A 49 3.93 12.62 9.19
C ASP A 49 3.81 14.03 8.60
N GLN A 50 4.24 14.22 7.36
CA GLN A 50 4.11 15.48 6.66
C GLN A 50 2.64 15.88 6.48
N ALA A 51 1.77 14.96 6.08
CA ALA A 51 0.33 15.21 5.95
C ALA A 51 -0.30 15.66 7.28
N CYS A 52 0.05 14.98 8.38
CA CYS A 52 -0.42 15.34 9.72
C CYS A 52 0.08 16.73 10.16
N ARG A 53 1.32 17.12 9.85
CA ARG A 53 1.86 18.46 10.13
C ARG A 53 1.14 19.56 9.35
N GLU A 54 0.66 19.24 8.16
CA GLU A 54 -0.12 20.13 7.31
C GLU A 54 -1.59 20.22 7.75
N GLY A 55 -2.01 19.46 8.77
CA GLY A 55 -3.35 19.50 9.33
C GLY A 55 -4.31 18.46 8.81
N ILE A 56 -3.83 17.47 8.04
CA ILE A 56 -4.65 16.33 7.59
C ILE A 56 -4.98 15.44 8.80
N ASP A 57 -6.25 15.08 8.94
CA ASP A 57 -6.70 14.16 10.00
C ASP A 57 -6.32 12.71 9.68
N SER A 58 -5.76 12.01 10.67
CA SER A 58 -5.29 10.63 10.50
C SER A 58 -6.41 9.64 10.16
N ASN A 59 -7.64 9.84 10.73
CA ASN A 59 -8.78 8.99 10.39
C ASN A 59 -9.18 9.21 8.94
N GLN A 60 -9.22 10.49 8.52
CA GLN A 60 -9.60 10.85 7.16
C GLN A 60 -8.62 10.29 6.13
N LEU A 61 -7.31 10.30 6.42
CA LEU A 61 -6.31 9.72 5.52
C LEU A 61 -6.48 8.20 5.39
N ILE A 62 -6.68 7.48 6.50
CA ILE A 62 -6.92 6.03 6.47
C ILE A 62 -8.22 5.70 5.74
N GLU A 63 -9.27 6.49 5.91
CA GLU A 63 -10.54 6.33 5.19
C GLU A 63 -10.36 6.54 3.68
N GLN A 64 -9.61 7.57 3.28
CA GLN A 64 -9.32 7.82 1.87
C GLN A 64 -8.49 6.69 1.24
N LEU A 65 -7.50 6.13 1.96
CA LEU A 65 -6.75 4.95 1.51
C LEU A 65 -7.64 3.71 1.38
N LEU A 66 -8.57 3.50 2.31
CA LEU A 66 -9.56 2.43 2.22
C LEU A 66 -10.42 2.57 0.95
N GLY A 67 -10.90 3.79 0.68
CA GLY A 67 -11.65 4.11 -0.54
C GLY A 67 -10.84 3.85 -1.81
N TYR A 68 -9.58 4.27 -1.83
CA TYR A 68 -8.67 4.06 -2.95
C TYR A 68 -8.44 2.59 -3.25
N PHE A 69 -8.06 1.79 -2.25
CA PHE A 69 -7.83 0.34 -2.44
C PHE A 69 -9.14 -0.42 -2.75
N ARG A 70 -10.29 0.07 -2.31
CA ARG A 70 -11.59 -0.45 -2.77
C ARG A 70 -11.77 -0.23 -4.26
N ASP A 71 -11.40 0.93 -4.79
CA ASP A 71 -11.48 1.21 -6.22
C ASP A 71 -10.45 0.37 -7.00
N VAL A 72 -9.25 0.15 -6.46
CA VAL A 72 -8.26 -0.80 -7.01
C VAL A 72 -8.86 -2.21 -7.10
N MET A 73 -9.48 -2.71 -6.05
CA MET A 73 -10.15 -4.01 -6.05
C MET A 73 -11.23 -4.10 -7.15
N ALA A 74 -12.07 -3.06 -7.26
CA ALA A 74 -13.11 -3.02 -8.28
C ALA A 74 -12.53 -3.07 -9.71
N ALA A 75 -11.43 -2.37 -9.97
CA ALA A 75 -10.73 -2.41 -11.25
C ALA A 75 -10.14 -3.81 -11.55
N ILE A 76 -9.54 -4.47 -10.56
CA ILE A 76 -8.98 -5.83 -10.71
C ILE A 76 -10.05 -6.83 -11.14
N VAL A 77 -11.26 -6.75 -10.57
CA VAL A 77 -12.36 -7.66 -10.92
C VAL A 77 -13.10 -7.28 -12.21
N GLY A 78 -12.61 -6.27 -12.93
CA GLY A 78 -13.11 -5.88 -14.25
C GLY A 78 -14.25 -4.86 -14.24
N CYS A 79 -14.45 -4.12 -13.15
CA CYS A 79 -15.37 -3.01 -13.13
C CYS A 79 -14.80 -1.83 -13.94
N ASP A 80 -15.68 -1.11 -14.63
CA ASP A 80 -15.30 0.10 -15.36
C ASP A 80 -15.21 1.35 -14.46
N ALA A 81 -14.70 2.46 -15.02
CA ALA A 81 -14.51 3.72 -14.32
C ALA A 81 -15.80 4.32 -13.73
N SER A 82 -17.00 3.89 -14.16
CA SER A 82 -18.28 4.38 -13.62
C SER A 82 -18.57 3.87 -12.21
N LEU A 83 -17.91 2.79 -11.80
CA LEU A 83 -18.04 2.20 -10.46
C LEU A 83 -16.98 2.69 -9.47
N MET A 84 -16.02 3.52 -9.90
CA MET A 84 -15.09 4.22 -9.00
C MET A 84 -15.89 5.23 -8.17
N ARG A 85 -15.66 5.22 -6.85
CA ARG A 85 -16.41 6.07 -5.90
C ARG A 85 -15.52 7.04 -5.14
N HIS A 86 -14.24 6.74 -5.05
CA HIS A 86 -13.27 7.48 -4.24
C HIS A 86 -12.14 8.07 -5.09
N SER A 87 -12.06 7.69 -6.35
CA SER A 87 -11.05 8.15 -7.30
C SER A 87 -11.71 8.79 -8.52
N ASP A 88 -11.02 9.75 -9.12
CA ASP A 88 -11.48 10.38 -10.35
C ASP A 88 -11.36 9.43 -11.54
N LYS A 89 -12.24 9.62 -12.53
CA LYS A 89 -12.23 8.77 -13.73
C LYS A 89 -10.92 8.85 -14.51
N ASP A 90 -10.27 9.99 -14.46
CA ASP A 90 -8.98 10.23 -15.13
C ASP A 90 -7.82 9.43 -14.48
N GLN A 91 -8.01 8.96 -13.25
CA GLN A 91 -7.04 8.13 -12.52
C GLN A 91 -7.22 6.63 -12.75
N PHE A 92 -8.23 6.21 -13.53
CA PHE A 92 -8.58 4.80 -13.71
C PHE A 92 -7.42 3.95 -14.24
N ASP A 93 -6.65 4.45 -15.21
CA ASP A 93 -5.50 3.73 -15.76
C ASP A 93 -4.41 3.50 -14.70
N GLY A 94 -4.18 4.48 -13.83
CA GLY A 94 -3.26 4.37 -12.70
C GLY A 94 -3.73 3.35 -11.65
N ILE A 95 -5.02 3.36 -11.34
CA ILE A 95 -5.67 2.39 -10.44
C ILE A 95 -5.54 0.97 -10.99
N LEU A 96 -5.79 0.80 -12.28
CA LEU A 96 -5.66 -0.50 -12.95
C LEU A 96 -4.20 -0.99 -12.94
N ALA A 97 -3.24 -0.09 -13.15
CA ALA A 97 -1.81 -0.40 -13.06
C ALA A 97 -1.41 -0.84 -11.64
N HIS A 98 -1.89 -0.15 -10.61
CA HIS A 98 -1.70 -0.55 -9.21
C HIS A 98 -2.33 -1.91 -8.91
N GLY A 99 -3.53 -2.15 -9.43
CA GLY A 99 -4.20 -3.46 -9.30
C GLY A 99 -3.41 -4.60 -9.93
N GLY A 100 -2.83 -4.36 -11.11
CA GLY A 100 -1.95 -5.33 -11.78
C GLY A 100 -0.66 -5.65 -11.02
N GLN A 101 -0.16 -4.71 -10.20
CA GLN A 101 1.01 -4.92 -9.35
C GLN A 101 0.69 -5.66 -8.06
N LEU A 102 -0.47 -5.40 -7.46
CA LEU A 102 -0.87 -5.96 -6.17
C LEU A 102 -1.47 -7.36 -6.30
N GLY A 103 -2.36 -7.56 -7.27
CA GLY A 103 -3.25 -8.71 -7.33
C GLY A 103 -4.43 -8.61 -6.35
N LEU A 104 -5.41 -9.48 -6.53
CA LEU A 104 -6.68 -9.43 -5.79
C LEU A 104 -6.49 -9.77 -4.29
N GLU A 105 -5.77 -10.84 -3.99
CA GLU A 105 -5.58 -11.32 -2.61
C GLU A 105 -4.86 -10.28 -1.74
N SER A 106 -3.78 -9.69 -2.26
CA SER A 106 -3.06 -8.61 -1.54
C SER A 106 -3.95 -7.39 -1.32
N THR A 107 -4.78 -7.03 -2.32
CA THR A 107 -5.70 -5.90 -2.19
C THR A 107 -6.77 -6.16 -1.13
N ILE A 108 -7.33 -7.37 -1.06
CA ILE A 108 -8.29 -7.78 -0.02
C ILE A 108 -7.64 -7.69 1.36
N ALA A 109 -6.41 -8.23 1.52
CA ALA A 109 -5.68 -8.14 2.78
C ALA A 109 -5.42 -6.69 3.21
N MET A 110 -5.12 -5.78 2.27
CA MET A 110 -4.99 -4.35 2.55
C MET A 110 -6.29 -3.73 3.05
N LEU A 111 -7.43 -4.06 2.42
CA LEU A 111 -8.75 -3.58 2.85
C LEU A 111 -9.10 -4.06 4.27
N GLU A 112 -8.77 -5.31 4.61
CA GLU A 112 -8.97 -5.86 5.96
C GLU A 112 -8.14 -5.11 7.00
N ILE A 113 -6.85 -4.85 6.72
CA ILE A 113 -5.96 -4.09 7.61
C ILE A 113 -6.50 -2.69 7.86
N LEU A 114 -6.93 -1.98 6.80
CA LEU A 114 -7.47 -0.63 6.90
C LEU A 114 -8.79 -0.60 7.68
N THR A 115 -9.69 -1.55 7.41
CA THR A 115 -10.97 -1.69 8.13
C THR A 115 -10.74 -1.97 9.61
N GLU A 116 -9.82 -2.88 9.95
CA GLU A 116 -9.43 -3.16 11.33
C GLU A 116 -8.86 -1.91 12.02
N ALA A 117 -7.98 -1.16 11.32
CA ALA A 117 -7.39 0.06 11.85
C ALA A 117 -8.47 1.11 12.15
N MET A 118 -9.40 1.37 11.23
CA MET A 118 -10.51 2.30 11.44
C MET A 118 -11.37 1.92 12.65
N GLY A 119 -11.70 0.63 12.81
CA GLY A 119 -12.42 0.14 13.98
C GLY A 119 -11.67 0.40 15.29
N LYS A 120 -10.35 0.24 15.32
CA LYS A 120 -9.51 0.53 16.48
C LYS A 120 -9.36 2.05 16.74
N MET A 121 -9.22 2.85 15.69
CA MET A 121 -9.09 4.30 15.79
C MET A 121 -10.33 4.95 16.39
N SER A 122 -11.52 4.46 16.05
CA SER A 122 -12.79 4.98 16.59
C SER A 122 -12.95 4.74 18.12
N ALA A 123 -12.25 3.76 18.68
CA ALA A 123 -12.36 3.34 20.07
C ALA A 123 -11.14 3.74 20.94
N SER A 124 -10.12 4.39 20.36
CA SER A 124 -8.84 4.62 21.03
C SER A 124 -8.40 6.09 20.94
N PRO A 125 -7.79 6.66 22.01
CA PRO A 125 -7.16 7.97 21.95
C PRO A 125 -5.83 7.97 21.16
N HIS A 126 -5.27 6.80 20.83
CA HIS A 126 -3.98 6.66 20.15
C HIS A 126 -4.14 6.53 18.62
N VAL A 127 -4.98 7.37 18.02
CA VAL A 127 -5.35 7.33 16.60
C VAL A 127 -4.12 7.31 15.70
N ARG A 128 -3.17 8.21 15.92
CA ARG A 128 -1.95 8.34 15.13
C ARG A 128 -1.11 7.05 15.13
N THR A 129 -0.86 6.48 16.30
CA THR A 129 -0.06 5.24 16.42
C THR A 129 -0.72 4.05 15.72
N ILE A 130 -2.06 3.97 15.78
CA ILE A 130 -2.82 2.94 15.08
C ILE A 130 -2.71 3.13 13.57
N ALA A 131 -2.81 4.36 13.07
CA ALA A 131 -2.63 4.69 11.66
C ALA A 131 -1.22 4.33 11.18
N GLU A 132 -0.16 4.75 11.89
CA GLU A 132 1.23 4.41 11.58
C GLU A 132 1.44 2.89 11.54
N THR A 133 0.89 2.15 12.51
CA THR A 133 0.97 0.69 12.55
C THR A 133 0.28 0.05 11.35
N ALA A 134 -0.88 0.55 10.94
CA ALA A 134 -1.58 0.07 9.75
C ALA A 134 -0.77 0.33 8.49
N LEU A 135 -0.20 1.52 8.32
CA LEU A 135 0.65 1.89 7.18
C LEU A 135 1.90 1.01 7.08
N VAL A 136 2.55 0.70 8.21
CA VAL A 136 3.68 -0.26 8.25
C VAL A 136 3.24 -1.65 7.82
N ARG A 137 2.10 -2.15 8.32
CA ARG A 137 1.54 -3.44 7.93
C ARG A 137 1.23 -3.50 6.43
N LEU A 138 0.62 -2.45 5.87
CA LEU A 138 0.32 -2.34 4.44
C LEU A 138 1.58 -2.41 3.57
N SER A 139 2.60 -1.60 3.91
CA SER A 139 3.86 -1.56 3.16
C SER A 139 4.79 -2.74 3.44
N SER A 140 4.42 -3.64 4.36
CA SER A 140 5.17 -4.88 4.66
C SER A 140 4.46 -6.13 4.16
N LEU A 141 3.31 -5.98 3.48
CA LEU A 141 2.60 -7.11 2.87
C LEU A 141 3.47 -7.67 1.74
N GLU A 142 3.88 -8.92 1.89
CA GLU A 142 4.46 -9.67 0.77
C GLU A 142 3.37 -9.88 -0.28
N LYS A 143 3.75 -9.85 -1.55
CA LYS A 143 2.82 -10.13 -2.66
C LYS A 143 2.39 -11.60 -2.55
N LEU A 144 1.22 -11.83 -1.98
CA LEU A 144 0.68 -13.19 -1.75
C LEU A 144 0.56 -13.97 -3.06
N ASP A 145 0.23 -13.30 -4.17
CA ASP A 145 0.17 -13.90 -5.51
C ASP A 145 1.54 -14.41 -5.99
N SER A 146 2.65 -13.86 -5.48
CA SER A 146 3.99 -14.35 -5.81
C SER A 146 4.32 -15.69 -5.14
N LEU A 147 3.77 -15.96 -3.96
CA LEU A 147 3.92 -17.24 -3.26
C LEU A 147 3.23 -18.38 -4.02
N GLU A 148 2.03 -18.14 -4.61
CA GLU A 148 1.38 -19.11 -5.48
C GLU A 148 2.21 -19.44 -6.73
N SER A 149 2.86 -18.45 -7.33
CA SER A 149 3.73 -18.64 -8.49
C SER A 149 4.99 -19.45 -8.12
N TRP A 150 5.49 -19.29 -6.90
CA TRP A 150 6.60 -20.07 -6.34
C TRP A 150 6.20 -21.53 -6.09
N LEU A 151 5.02 -21.76 -5.52
CA LEU A 151 4.48 -23.10 -5.26
C LEU A 151 4.10 -23.83 -6.56
N LYS A 152 3.73 -23.10 -7.60
CA LYS A 152 3.42 -23.65 -8.94
C LYS A 152 4.67 -23.91 -9.80
N ARG A 153 5.86 -23.48 -9.38
CA ARG A 153 7.11 -23.84 -10.06
C ARG A 153 7.35 -25.32 -9.85
N PRO A 154 7.34 -26.15 -10.94
CA PRO A 154 7.71 -27.55 -10.80
C PRO A 154 9.15 -27.63 -10.27
N ALA A 155 9.40 -28.52 -9.36
CA ALA A 155 10.71 -28.77 -8.71
C ALA A 155 11.80 -29.28 -9.71
N SER A 156 11.74 -28.87 -10.98
CA SER A 156 12.67 -29.23 -12.06
C SER A 156 13.86 -28.26 -12.09
N GLY A 157 14.60 -28.18 -11.04
CA GLY A 157 15.76 -27.28 -10.99
C GLY A 157 16.67 -27.43 -9.78
N LEU A 158 16.47 -28.42 -8.93
CA LEU A 158 17.51 -28.86 -8.00
C LEU A 158 18.49 -29.77 -8.74
N THR A 159 19.27 -29.16 -9.63
CA THR A 159 20.48 -29.79 -10.16
C THR A 159 21.37 -30.06 -8.95
N GLN A 160 21.62 -31.34 -8.70
CA GLN A 160 22.59 -31.86 -7.78
C GLN A 160 23.82 -30.96 -7.69
N GLU A 161 23.93 -30.27 -6.58
CA GLU A 161 25.24 -29.78 -6.12
C GLU A 161 26.10 -31.02 -5.91
N SER A 162 27.07 -31.17 -6.79
CA SER A 162 27.99 -32.31 -6.81
C SER A 162 28.62 -32.47 -5.43
N ALA A 163 28.45 -33.65 -4.87
CA ALA A 163 29.15 -34.06 -3.64
C ALA A 163 30.67 -33.80 -3.77
N PRO A 164 31.33 -33.36 -2.70
CA PRO A 164 32.76 -33.17 -2.70
C PRO A 164 33.49 -34.51 -2.98
N PRO A 165 34.61 -34.52 -3.73
CA PRO A 165 35.30 -35.75 -4.11
C PRO A 165 35.79 -36.48 -2.87
N THR A 166 35.45 -37.78 -2.80
CA THR A 166 35.96 -38.72 -1.78
C THR A 166 37.49 -38.77 -1.86
N PRO A 167 38.23 -38.65 -0.76
CA PRO A 167 39.70 -38.80 -0.78
C PRO A 167 40.09 -40.20 -1.18
N ALA A 168 41.05 -40.27 -2.13
CA ALA A 168 41.64 -41.53 -2.61
C ALA A 168 42.33 -42.34 -1.48
N PRO A 169 42.27 -43.68 -1.51
CA PRO A 169 42.96 -44.50 -0.53
C PRO A 169 44.50 -44.39 -0.66
N PRO A 170 45.25 -44.50 0.43
CA PRO A 170 46.71 -44.38 0.40
C PRO A 170 47.34 -45.49 -0.39
N THR A 171 48.30 -45.13 -1.26
CA THR A 171 49.14 -46.05 -2.04
C THR A 171 50.06 -46.78 -1.10
N PRO A 172 50.23 -48.16 -1.20
CA PRO A 172 51.21 -48.91 -0.41
C PRO A 172 52.60 -48.58 -0.88
N ALA A 173 53.52 -48.43 0.08
CA ALA A 173 54.97 -48.22 -0.14
C ALA A 173 55.62 -49.45 -0.78
N PRO A 174 56.61 -49.28 -1.68
CA PRO A 174 57.36 -50.38 -2.27
C PRO A 174 58.39 -51.01 -1.26
N PRO A 175 58.86 -52.25 -1.52
CA PRO A 175 59.65 -53.04 -0.59
C PRO A 175 61.06 -52.53 -0.39
#